data_48a435ab219f76c9ae99f70c71dd04c4
#
_entry.id   48a435ab219f76c9ae99f70c71dd04c4
#
_cell.length_a   1.000
_cell.length_b   1.000
_cell.length_c   1.000
_cell.angle_alpha   90.00
_cell.angle_beta   90.00
_cell.angle_gamma   90.00
#
_symmetry.space_group_name_H-M   'P 1'
#
loop_
_entity.id
_entity.type
_entity.pdbx_description
1 polymer ?
#
loop_
_entity_poly.entity_id
_entity_poly.type
_entity_poly.pdbx_seq_one_letter_code
_entity_poly.pdbx_strand_id
1 'polypeptide(L)'
;MSAPALHVDGLVKRYYASPLSRATTFTLTADLRVHDAQTIGVLGPNGSGKTTLFELITGSNSPSEGRVLVDGRDIHRVRYSERDRLAIHYHQSYQVRAFRKTRPAWLLDRAQRTRPLVHLFDEPQFSVQDGYIGFMLDFFRRLRNDGNVVFLCVHPNERFHLEVLAESCERFLFVHGGSVLDFATLEALTAHPKARAYLGELATGAGSSATPRP
;
A
#
# COMPACT_ATOMS: atom_id res chain seq x y z
N MET A 1 -15.92 -18.72 10.44
CA MET A 1 -14.80 -17.80 10.14
C MET A 1 -15.36 -16.75 9.16
N SER A 2 -15.29 -15.46 9.49
CA SER A 2 -15.72 -14.38 8.59
C SER A 2 -14.83 -14.36 7.34
N ALA A 3 -15.40 -13.92 6.22
CA ALA A 3 -14.62 -13.69 5.00
C ALA A 3 -13.55 -12.61 5.26
N PRO A 4 -12.36 -12.71 4.65
CA PRO A 4 -11.34 -11.67 4.76
C PRO A 4 -11.83 -10.37 4.11
N ALA A 5 -11.48 -9.22 4.71
CA ALA A 5 -11.77 -7.91 4.15
C ALA A 5 -11.11 -7.71 2.78
N LEU A 6 -9.89 -8.26 2.62
CA LEU A 6 -9.17 -8.33 1.34
C LEU A 6 -8.53 -9.72 1.18
N HIS A 7 -8.73 -10.34 0.01
CA HIS A 7 -8.04 -11.57 -0.38
C HIS A 7 -7.51 -11.44 -1.81
N VAL A 8 -6.20 -11.39 -1.93
CA VAL A 8 -5.45 -11.53 -3.18
C VAL A 8 -5.09 -13.00 -3.31
N ASP A 9 -5.75 -13.72 -4.23
CA ASP A 9 -5.74 -15.19 -4.32
C ASP A 9 -5.01 -15.62 -5.59
N GLY A 10 -3.79 -16.13 -5.44
CA GLY A 10 -2.95 -16.63 -6.53
C GLY A 10 -2.73 -15.64 -7.66
N LEU A 11 -2.61 -14.35 -7.33
CA LEU A 11 -2.57 -13.27 -8.32
C LEU A 11 -1.29 -13.30 -9.14
N VAL A 12 -1.43 -13.29 -10.46
CA VAL A 12 -0.32 -13.18 -11.41
C VAL A 12 -0.66 -12.11 -12.45
N LYS A 13 0.27 -11.18 -12.67
CA LYS A 13 0.24 -10.22 -13.77
C LYS A 13 1.49 -10.34 -14.62
N ARG A 14 1.31 -10.65 -15.90
CA ARG A 14 2.41 -10.72 -16.88
C ARG A 14 2.34 -9.55 -17.85
N TYR A 15 3.48 -8.94 -18.10
CA TYR A 15 3.68 -7.96 -19.16
C TYR A 15 4.56 -8.56 -20.24
N TYR A 16 4.18 -8.35 -21.48
CA TYR A 16 4.87 -8.93 -22.65
C TYR A 16 5.60 -7.85 -23.43
N ALA A 17 6.69 -8.21 -24.10
CA ALA A 17 7.49 -7.29 -24.89
C ALA A 17 6.69 -6.64 -26.05
N SER A 18 5.71 -7.36 -26.59
CA SER A 18 4.75 -6.87 -27.59
C SER A 18 3.47 -7.71 -27.53
N PRO A 19 2.33 -7.26 -28.10
CA PRO A 19 1.07 -8.01 -28.13
C PRO A 19 1.19 -9.40 -28.80
N LEU A 20 2.15 -9.58 -29.69
CA LEU A 20 2.41 -10.85 -30.40
C LEU A 20 3.55 -11.66 -29.78
N SER A 21 4.26 -11.12 -28.80
CA SER A 21 5.38 -11.78 -28.13
C SER A 21 4.90 -12.68 -27.00
N ARG A 22 5.51 -13.86 -26.90
CA ARG A 22 5.37 -14.73 -25.70
C ARG A 22 6.44 -14.43 -24.64
N ALA A 23 7.43 -13.56 -24.95
CA ALA A 23 8.48 -13.19 -24.02
C ALA A 23 7.91 -12.19 -22.99
N THR A 24 7.91 -12.60 -21.73
CA THR A 24 7.52 -11.76 -20.59
C THR A 24 8.65 -10.81 -20.24
N THR A 25 8.34 -9.51 -20.12
CA THR A 25 9.28 -8.47 -19.67
C THR A 25 9.22 -8.28 -18.15
N PHE A 26 8.05 -8.51 -17.55
CA PHE A 26 7.86 -8.41 -16.13
C PHE A 26 6.71 -9.32 -15.68
N THR A 27 6.84 -9.93 -14.51
CA THR A 27 5.76 -10.70 -13.88
C THR A 27 5.65 -10.29 -12.41
N LEU A 28 4.42 -9.94 -12.00
CA LEU A 28 4.09 -9.74 -10.59
C LEU A 28 3.30 -10.94 -10.09
N THR A 29 3.68 -11.46 -8.92
CA THR A 29 2.96 -12.51 -8.20
C THR A 29 2.66 -12.05 -6.79
N ALA A 30 1.42 -12.31 -6.30
CA ALA A 30 1.01 -11.96 -4.95
C ALA A 30 -0.01 -12.94 -4.42
N ASP A 31 0.11 -13.26 -3.14
CA ASP A 31 -0.92 -13.93 -2.34
C ASP A 31 -0.99 -13.21 -0.99
N LEU A 32 -2.17 -12.73 -0.59
CA LEU A 32 -2.33 -11.91 0.60
C LEU A 32 -3.75 -12.06 1.15
N ARG A 33 -3.85 -12.27 2.47
CA ARG A 33 -5.13 -12.27 3.18
C ARG A 33 -5.09 -11.24 4.31
N VAL A 34 -6.10 -10.37 4.33
CA VAL A 34 -6.29 -9.36 5.36
C VAL A 34 -7.68 -9.55 5.94
N HIS A 35 -7.77 -9.97 7.20
CA HIS A 35 -9.04 -10.26 7.86
C HIS A 35 -9.63 -9.04 8.55
N ASP A 36 -8.78 -8.27 9.22
CA ASP A 36 -9.19 -7.18 10.09
C ASP A 36 -8.68 -5.83 9.56
N ALA A 37 -9.32 -4.77 10.02
CA ALA A 37 -8.89 -3.40 9.77
C ALA A 37 -7.46 -3.19 10.31
N GLN A 38 -6.56 -2.79 9.44
CA GLN A 38 -5.15 -2.56 9.76
C GLN A 38 -4.51 -1.61 8.76
N THR A 39 -3.39 -1.01 9.15
CA THR A 39 -2.54 -0.25 8.26
C THR A 39 -1.35 -1.10 7.85
N ILE A 40 -1.10 -1.21 6.54
CA ILE A 40 -0.07 -2.06 5.95
C ILE A 40 0.94 -1.16 5.21
N GLY A 41 2.19 -1.17 5.66
CA GLY A 41 3.30 -0.50 5.00
C GLY A 41 3.75 -1.28 3.77
N VAL A 42 3.95 -0.60 2.64
CA VAL A 42 4.43 -1.22 1.39
C VAL A 42 5.73 -0.57 0.96
N LEU A 43 6.79 -1.37 0.90
CA LEU A 43 8.13 -0.92 0.53
C LEU A 43 8.66 -1.71 -0.66
N GLY A 44 9.68 -1.17 -1.31
CA GLY A 44 10.38 -1.82 -2.41
C GLY A 44 10.94 -0.84 -3.42
N PRO A 45 11.92 -1.25 -4.23
CA PRO A 45 12.55 -0.39 -5.23
C PRO A 45 11.56 0.07 -6.32
N ASN A 46 11.94 1.12 -7.05
CA ASN A 46 11.19 1.56 -8.22
C ASN A 46 11.14 0.43 -9.27
N GLY A 47 9.99 0.31 -9.95
CA GLY A 47 9.77 -0.75 -10.93
C GLY A 47 9.55 -2.16 -10.34
N SER A 48 9.51 -2.33 -9.02
CA SER A 48 9.28 -3.65 -8.40
C SER A 48 7.85 -4.19 -8.54
N GLY A 49 6.88 -3.32 -8.88
CA GLY A 49 5.47 -3.70 -9.07
C GLY A 49 4.49 -3.19 -8.01
N LYS A 50 4.90 -2.27 -7.12
CA LYS A 50 4.01 -1.71 -6.06
C LYS A 50 2.75 -1.08 -6.64
N THR A 51 2.90 -0.15 -7.59
CA THR A 51 1.77 0.50 -8.27
C THR A 51 0.91 -0.51 -9.03
N THR A 52 1.55 -1.49 -9.71
CA THR A 52 0.81 -2.59 -10.37
C THR A 52 -0.02 -3.40 -9.38
N LEU A 53 0.52 -3.72 -8.20
CA LEU A 53 -0.24 -4.40 -7.14
C LEU A 53 -1.47 -3.58 -6.73
N PHE A 54 -1.31 -2.27 -6.53
CA PHE A 54 -2.41 -1.37 -6.17
C PHE A 54 -3.47 -1.27 -7.27
N GLU A 55 -3.06 -1.17 -8.52
CA GLU A 55 -3.95 -1.19 -9.67
C GLU A 55 -4.76 -2.49 -9.77
N LEU A 56 -4.15 -3.63 -9.47
CA LEU A 56 -4.83 -4.93 -9.45
C LEU A 56 -5.82 -5.03 -8.29
N ILE A 57 -5.47 -4.52 -7.10
CA ILE A 57 -6.35 -4.52 -5.93
C ILE A 57 -7.58 -3.62 -6.17
N THR A 58 -7.45 -2.53 -6.91
CA THR A 58 -8.57 -1.62 -7.22
C THR A 58 -9.33 -2.00 -8.49
N GLY A 59 -8.87 -2.99 -9.22
CA GLY A 59 -9.49 -3.41 -10.48
C GLY A 59 -9.27 -2.44 -11.64
N SER A 60 -8.39 -1.44 -11.51
CA SER A 60 -8.00 -0.54 -12.61
C SER A 60 -7.09 -1.24 -13.64
N ASN A 61 -6.42 -2.31 -13.23
CA ASN A 61 -5.67 -3.23 -14.09
C ASN A 61 -6.19 -4.66 -13.87
N SER A 62 -6.17 -5.49 -14.91
CA SER A 62 -6.66 -6.86 -14.84
C SER A 62 -5.52 -7.87 -14.64
N PRO A 63 -5.67 -8.88 -13.79
CA PRO A 63 -4.67 -9.94 -13.63
C PRO A 63 -4.60 -10.84 -14.87
N SER A 64 -3.47 -11.52 -15.04
CA SER A 64 -3.32 -12.61 -16.01
C SER A 64 -3.88 -13.92 -15.46
N GLU A 65 -3.74 -14.15 -14.15
CA GLU A 65 -4.26 -15.30 -13.40
C GLU A 65 -4.62 -14.86 -11.97
N GLY A 66 -5.43 -15.67 -11.30
CA GLY A 66 -5.87 -15.40 -9.94
C GLY A 66 -7.00 -14.36 -9.89
N ARG A 67 -7.27 -13.85 -8.69
CA ARG A 67 -8.36 -12.90 -8.44
C ARG A 67 -8.10 -12.05 -7.21
N VAL A 68 -8.83 -10.94 -7.10
CA VAL A 68 -8.85 -10.09 -5.91
C VAL A 68 -10.28 -9.98 -5.41
N LEU A 69 -10.49 -10.40 -4.16
CA LEU A 69 -11.77 -10.31 -3.48
C LEU A 69 -11.70 -9.23 -2.40
N VAL A 70 -12.63 -8.30 -2.43
CA VAL A 70 -12.85 -7.30 -1.38
C VAL A 70 -14.23 -7.55 -0.80
N ASP A 71 -14.29 -7.84 0.49
CA ASP A 71 -15.52 -8.26 1.17
C ASP A 71 -16.24 -9.42 0.44
N GLY A 72 -15.44 -10.42 0.02
CA GLY A 72 -15.90 -11.58 -0.72
C GLY A 72 -16.32 -11.33 -2.18
N ARG A 73 -16.25 -10.09 -2.67
CA ARG A 73 -16.64 -9.69 -4.03
C ARG A 73 -15.42 -9.54 -4.93
N ASP A 74 -15.43 -10.19 -6.08
CA ASP A 74 -14.36 -10.08 -7.08
C ASP A 74 -14.36 -8.67 -7.70
N ILE A 75 -13.32 -7.87 -7.41
CA ILE A 75 -13.18 -6.48 -7.83
C ILE A 75 -13.20 -6.32 -9.36
N HIS A 76 -12.77 -7.34 -10.11
CA HIS A 76 -12.72 -7.30 -11.57
C HIS A 76 -14.06 -7.67 -12.22
N ARG A 77 -15.00 -8.26 -11.46
CA ARG A 77 -16.33 -8.66 -11.93
C ARG A 77 -17.45 -7.74 -11.49
N VAL A 78 -17.21 -6.87 -10.50
CA VAL A 78 -18.19 -5.85 -10.11
C VAL A 78 -18.24 -4.72 -11.13
N ARG A 79 -19.37 -3.98 -11.17
CA ARG A 79 -19.53 -2.82 -12.04
C ARG A 79 -18.48 -1.75 -11.71
N TYR A 80 -17.99 -1.06 -12.72
CA TYR A 80 -16.97 -0.02 -12.55
C TYR A 80 -17.37 1.02 -11.48
N SER A 81 -18.62 1.46 -11.46
CA SER A 81 -19.16 2.41 -10.48
C SER A 81 -19.18 1.90 -9.03
N GLU A 82 -19.03 0.59 -8.82
CA GLU A 82 -19.00 -0.03 -7.49
C GLU A 82 -17.59 -0.24 -6.97
N ARG A 83 -16.58 -0.22 -7.85
CA ARG A 83 -15.18 -0.47 -7.46
C ARG A 83 -14.69 0.53 -6.44
N ASP A 84 -15.01 1.81 -6.61
CA ASP A 84 -14.61 2.89 -5.69
C ASP A 84 -15.22 2.74 -4.28
N ARG A 85 -16.27 1.92 -4.13
CA ARG A 85 -16.83 1.57 -2.81
C ARG A 85 -16.11 0.39 -2.16
N LEU A 86 -15.36 -0.38 -2.92
CA LEU A 86 -14.61 -1.53 -2.45
C LEU A 86 -13.15 -1.15 -2.19
N ALA A 87 -12.49 -0.52 -3.16
CA ALA A 87 -11.09 -0.13 -3.03
C ALA A 87 -10.79 1.16 -3.83
N ILE A 88 -10.02 2.07 -3.24
CA ILE A 88 -9.57 3.30 -3.90
C ILE A 88 -8.04 3.39 -3.85
N HIS A 89 -7.45 3.75 -4.99
CA HIS A 89 -6.04 4.07 -5.14
C HIS A 89 -5.85 5.60 -5.22
N TYR A 90 -5.09 6.14 -4.29
CA TYR A 90 -4.71 7.55 -4.24
C TYR A 90 -3.29 7.72 -4.79
N HIS A 91 -3.20 7.94 -6.10
CA HIS A 91 -1.93 8.06 -6.79
C HIS A 91 -1.27 9.43 -6.50
N GLN A 92 0.06 9.47 -6.40
CA GLN A 92 0.85 10.68 -6.13
C GLN A 92 0.52 11.86 -7.05
N SER A 93 0.38 11.63 -8.37
CA SER A 93 0.05 12.70 -9.34
C SER A 93 -1.30 13.35 -9.08
N TYR A 94 -2.26 12.60 -8.56
CA TYR A 94 -3.57 13.09 -8.17
C TYR A 94 -3.51 13.88 -6.86
N GLN A 95 -2.70 13.42 -5.91
CA GLN A 95 -2.45 14.11 -4.65
C GLN A 95 -1.80 15.47 -4.90
N VAL A 96 -0.72 15.54 -5.68
CA VAL A 96 -0.01 16.80 -5.99
C VAL A 96 -0.92 17.83 -6.67
N ARG A 97 -1.79 17.42 -7.59
CA ARG A 97 -2.75 18.34 -8.25
C ARG A 97 -3.85 18.82 -7.30
N ALA A 98 -4.35 17.96 -6.44
CA ALA A 98 -5.38 18.29 -5.47
C ALA A 98 -4.83 19.15 -4.32
N PHE A 99 -3.64 18.84 -3.81
CA PHE A 99 -3.01 19.54 -2.69
C PHE A 99 -2.56 20.96 -3.00
N ARG A 100 -2.22 21.30 -4.24
CA ARG A 100 -1.91 22.69 -4.62
C ARG A 100 -3.11 23.61 -4.55
N LYS A 101 -4.33 23.11 -4.54
CA LYS A 101 -5.57 23.92 -4.58
C LYS A 101 -6.58 23.59 -3.48
N THR A 102 -6.45 22.49 -2.76
CA THR A 102 -7.50 22.03 -1.84
C THR A 102 -6.89 21.54 -0.52
N ARG A 103 -7.50 21.95 0.59
CA ARG A 103 -7.11 21.52 1.93
C ARG A 103 -7.30 20.01 2.10
N PRO A 104 -6.58 19.36 3.03
CA PRO A 104 -6.71 17.94 3.38
C PRO A 104 -8.13 17.44 3.62
N ALA A 105 -9.04 18.31 4.00
CA ALA A 105 -10.47 18.04 4.15
C ALA A 105 -11.11 17.36 2.93
N TRP A 106 -10.61 17.62 1.72
CA TRP A 106 -11.16 17.03 0.50
C TRP A 106 -10.86 15.52 0.35
N LEU A 107 -9.67 15.06 0.77
CA LEU A 107 -9.37 13.62 0.83
C LEU A 107 -10.26 12.91 1.84
N LEU A 108 -10.48 13.54 3.01
CA LEU A 108 -11.40 13.08 4.03
C LEU A 108 -12.83 13.00 3.50
N ASP A 109 -13.31 14.05 2.83
CA ASP A 109 -14.64 14.11 2.25
C ASP A 109 -14.86 13.02 1.20
N ARG A 110 -13.86 12.76 0.34
CA ARG A 110 -13.95 11.72 -0.67
C ARG A 110 -13.95 10.32 -0.06
N ALA A 111 -13.03 10.06 0.88
CA ALA A 111 -12.97 8.80 1.60
C ALA A 111 -14.28 8.52 2.37
N GLN A 112 -14.87 9.54 2.99
CA GLN A 112 -16.15 9.42 3.70
C GLN A 112 -17.35 9.25 2.76
N ARG A 113 -17.37 9.95 1.61
CA ARG A 113 -18.49 9.86 0.65
C ARG A 113 -18.58 8.52 -0.05
N THR A 114 -17.45 7.93 -0.42
CA THR A 114 -17.40 6.65 -1.13
C THR A 114 -17.40 5.45 -0.18
N ARG A 115 -16.96 5.65 1.07
CA ARG A 115 -16.80 4.61 2.11
C ARG A 115 -16.16 3.33 1.57
N PRO A 116 -15.00 3.41 0.89
CA PRO A 116 -14.31 2.23 0.44
C PRO A 116 -13.81 1.43 1.64
N LEU A 117 -13.71 0.10 1.47
CA LEU A 117 -13.20 -0.80 2.51
C LEU A 117 -11.67 -0.86 2.49
N VAL A 118 -11.05 -0.60 1.33
CA VAL A 118 -9.60 -0.65 1.13
C VAL A 118 -9.12 0.67 0.55
N HIS A 119 -8.18 1.30 1.23
CA HIS A 119 -7.53 2.54 0.83
C HIS A 119 -6.06 2.29 0.52
N LEU A 120 -5.60 2.67 -0.67
CA LEU A 120 -4.21 2.48 -1.10
C LEU A 120 -3.59 3.84 -1.43
N PHE A 121 -2.68 4.28 -0.57
CA PHE A 121 -1.94 5.54 -0.73
C PHE A 121 -0.57 5.24 -1.33
N ASP A 122 -0.34 5.71 -2.57
CA ASP A 122 0.91 5.55 -3.29
C ASP A 122 1.74 6.82 -3.15
N GLU A 123 2.85 6.71 -2.42
CA GLU A 123 3.79 7.79 -2.09
C GLU A 123 3.11 9.04 -1.50
N PRO A 124 2.37 8.92 -0.37
CA PRO A 124 1.84 10.09 0.30
C PRO A 124 3.00 11.01 0.69
N GLN A 125 2.87 12.30 0.40
CA GLN A 125 3.91 13.27 0.72
C GLN A 125 3.94 13.50 2.24
N PHE A 126 4.95 12.96 2.90
CA PHE A 126 5.28 13.26 4.28
C PHE A 126 6.24 14.45 4.32
N SER A 127 5.73 15.68 4.14
CA SER A 127 6.55 16.87 4.29
C SER A 127 6.68 17.23 5.77
N VAL A 128 7.91 17.15 6.28
CA VAL A 128 8.26 17.50 7.67
C VAL A 128 8.05 18.99 7.93
N GLN A 129 8.14 19.83 6.87
CA GLN A 129 8.20 21.28 7.01
C GLN A 129 6.88 21.96 7.37
N ASP A 130 5.73 21.30 7.19
CA ASP A 130 4.42 21.95 7.25
C ASP A 130 3.49 21.47 8.39
N GLY A 131 3.98 20.69 9.37
CA GLY A 131 3.12 20.09 10.42
C GLY A 131 2.06 19.14 9.88
N TYR A 132 2.11 18.85 8.58
CA TYR A 132 1.14 18.10 7.82
C TYR A 132 1.14 16.60 8.14
N ILE A 133 2.28 16.11 8.60
CA ILE A 133 2.46 14.68 8.87
C ILE A 133 1.54 14.17 9.98
N GLY A 134 1.43 14.90 11.09
CA GLY A 134 0.54 14.55 12.19
C GLY A 134 -0.92 14.40 11.72
N PHE A 135 -1.36 15.34 10.87
CA PHE A 135 -2.69 15.27 10.26
C PHE A 135 -2.88 14.01 9.41
N MET A 136 -1.88 13.65 8.58
CA MET A 136 -1.96 12.44 7.73
C MET A 136 -1.98 11.16 8.57
N LEU A 137 -1.15 11.08 9.61
CA LEU A 137 -1.14 9.95 10.53
C LEU A 137 -2.48 9.79 11.25
N ASP A 138 -3.06 10.88 11.75
CA ASP A 138 -4.39 10.87 12.37
C ASP A 138 -5.48 10.46 11.37
N PHE A 139 -5.34 10.86 10.11
CA PHE A 139 -6.26 10.46 9.05
C PHE A 139 -6.20 8.95 8.81
N PHE A 140 -5.02 8.36 8.67
CA PHE A 140 -4.87 6.91 8.47
C PHE A 140 -5.38 6.12 9.69
N ARG A 141 -5.10 6.59 10.92
CA ARG A 141 -5.63 5.99 12.15
C ARG A 141 -7.17 6.02 12.17
N ARG A 142 -7.80 7.13 11.74
CA ARG A 142 -9.27 7.21 11.64
C ARG A 142 -9.81 6.22 10.63
N LEU A 143 -9.26 6.15 9.40
CA LEU A 143 -9.70 5.17 8.41
C LEU A 143 -9.63 3.74 8.96
N ARG A 144 -8.52 3.38 9.60
CA ARG A 144 -8.35 2.06 10.21
C ARG A 144 -9.37 1.83 11.35
N ASN A 145 -9.58 2.81 12.22
CA ASN A 145 -10.55 2.73 13.33
C ASN A 145 -12.01 2.65 12.83
N ASP A 146 -12.29 3.19 11.66
CA ASP A 146 -13.59 3.06 10.97
C ASP A 146 -13.79 1.69 10.30
N GLY A 147 -12.86 0.75 10.50
CA GLY A 147 -12.97 -0.63 10.02
C GLY A 147 -12.32 -0.87 8.64
N ASN A 148 -11.51 0.06 8.14
CA ASN A 148 -10.93 -0.04 6.80
C ASN A 148 -9.52 -0.65 6.81
N VAL A 149 -9.13 -1.24 5.69
CA VAL A 149 -7.75 -1.63 5.41
C VAL A 149 -7.05 -0.48 4.69
N VAL A 150 -5.89 -0.07 5.21
CA VAL A 150 -5.11 1.05 4.67
C VAL A 150 -3.75 0.55 4.23
N PHE A 151 -3.37 0.80 2.98
CA PHE A 151 -2.02 0.56 2.46
C PHE A 151 -1.29 1.89 2.34
N LEU A 152 -0.08 1.93 2.87
CA LEU A 152 0.83 3.07 2.76
C LEU A 152 2.08 2.64 1.99
N CYS A 153 2.13 2.98 0.70
CA CYS A 153 3.33 2.76 -0.11
C CYS A 153 4.28 3.95 0.08
N VAL A 154 5.45 3.70 0.64
CA VAL A 154 6.45 4.73 0.91
C VAL A 154 7.76 4.34 0.25
N HIS A 155 8.46 5.32 -0.33
CA HIS A 155 9.84 5.19 -0.76
C HIS A 155 10.73 5.85 0.29
N PRO A 156 11.36 5.07 1.20
CA PRO A 156 12.13 5.64 2.29
C PRO A 156 13.46 6.22 1.78
N ASN A 157 13.56 7.54 1.79
CA ASN A 157 14.79 8.29 1.47
C ASN A 157 15.53 8.70 2.73
N GLU A 158 14.85 8.77 3.86
CA GLU A 158 15.34 9.18 5.17
C GLU A 158 14.83 8.21 6.24
N ARG A 159 15.56 8.14 7.35
CA ARG A 159 15.21 7.30 8.50
C ARG A 159 13.83 7.61 9.05
N PHE A 160 13.46 8.88 9.03
CA PHE A 160 12.14 9.36 9.43
C PHE A 160 10.98 8.62 8.73
N HIS A 161 11.11 8.27 7.44
CA HIS A 161 10.07 7.50 6.74
C HIS A 161 9.85 6.11 7.34
N LEU A 162 10.93 5.46 7.82
CA LEU A 162 10.81 4.17 8.51
C LEU A 162 10.19 4.32 9.90
N GLU A 163 10.49 5.41 10.61
CA GLU A 163 9.89 5.73 11.92
C GLU A 163 8.37 5.95 11.77
N VAL A 164 7.96 6.72 10.76
CA VAL A 164 6.54 6.92 10.43
C VAL A 164 5.83 5.60 10.11
N LEU A 165 6.46 4.73 9.33
CA LEU A 165 5.91 3.41 9.03
C LEU A 165 5.82 2.52 10.26
N ALA A 166 6.85 2.52 11.12
CA ALA A 166 6.86 1.76 12.38
C ALA A 166 5.75 2.19 13.34
N GLU A 167 5.47 3.51 13.40
CA GLU A 167 4.40 4.06 14.26
C GLU A 167 2.99 3.79 13.71
N SER A 168 2.85 3.73 12.38
CA SER A 168 1.54 3.77 11.72
C SER A 168 1.06 2.43 11.20
N CYS A 169 1.97 1.46 10.98
CA CYS A 169 1.66 0.20 10.31
C CYS A 169 1.81 -0.99 11.25
N GLU A 170 0.84 -1.91 11.18
CA GLU A 170 0.83 -3.15 11.94
C GLU A 170 1.36 -4.36 11.14
N ARG A 171 1.55 -4.19 9.82
CA ARG A 171 2.02 -5.24 8.90
C ARG A 171 2.77 -4.62 7.75
N PHE A 172 3.69 -5.35 7.12
CA PHE A 172 4.57 -4.81 6.10
C PHE A 172 4.68 -5.73 4.90
N LEU A 173 4.60 -5.15 3.72
CA LEU A 173 4.87 -5.84 2.46
C LEU A 173 6.15 -5.30 1.84
N PHE A 174 7.01 -6.19 1.38
CA PHE A 174 8.18 -5.84 0.58
C PHE A 174 8.00 -6.38 -0.84
N VAL A 175 7.88 -5.48 -1.79
CA VAL A 175 7.72 -5.82 -3.22
C VAL A 175 9.08 -5.74 -3.89
N HIS A 176 9.57 -6.87 -4.39
CA HIS A 176 10.89 -6.96 -5.00
C HIS A 176 10.90 -7.95 -6.16
N GLY A 177 11.36 -7.50 -7.35
CA GLY A 177 11.47 -8.35 -8.53
C GLY A 177 10.14 -9.04 -8.93
N GLY A 178 9.02 -8.33 -8.73
CA GLY A 178 7.69 -8.86 -9.04
C GLY A 178 7.13 -9.85 -8.00
N SER A 179 7.79 -10.05 -6.86
CA SER A 179 7.27 -10.88 -5.77
C SER A 179 6.88 -10.01 -4.58
N VAL A 180 5.79 -10.37 -3.90
CA VAL A 180 5.32 -9.71 -2.68
C VAL A 180 5.68 -10.59 -1.50
N LEU A 181 6.50 -10.08 -0.58
CA LEU A 181 6.88 -10.72 0.67
C LEU A 181 6.14 -10.03 1.82
N ASP A 182 5.68 -10.79 2.78
CA ASP A 182 4.82 -10.38 3.88
C ASP A 182 5.52 -10.52 5.23
N PHE A 183 5.48 -9.48 6.05
CA PHE A 183 6.17 -9.42 7.34
C PHE A 183 5.23 -8.85 8.42
N ALA A 184 5.23 -9.50 9.58
CA ALA A 184 4.44 -9.07 10.73
C ALA A 184 4.98 -7.79 11.38
N THR A 185 6.28 -7.50 11.25
CA THR A 185 6.91 -6.32 11.86
C THR A 185 7.92 -5.67 10.91
N LEU A 186 8.23 -4.40 11.16
CA LEU A 186 9.27 -3.68 10.39
C LEU A 186 10.66 -4.28 10.64
N GLU A 187 10.93 -4.76 11.85
CA GLU A 187 12.20 -5.41 12.18
C GLU A 187 12.39 -6.69 11.36
N ALA A 188 11.34 -7.51 11.25
CA ALA A 188 11.40 -8.72 10.42
C ALA A 188 11.65 -8.39 8.94
N LEU A 189 11.03 -7.31 8.44
CA LEU A 189 11.28 -6.82 7.09
C LEU A 189 12.72 -6.33 6.92
N THR A 190 13.22 -5.47 7.82
CA THR A 190 14.59 -4.91 7.74
C THR A 190 15.68 -5.95 7.94
N ALA A 191 15.39 -7.05 8.63
CA ALA A 191 16.29 -8.19 8.79
C ALA A 191 16.39 -9.05 7.50
N HIS A 192 15.38 -8.99 6.62
CA HIS A 192 15.38 -9.78 5.38
C HIS A 192 16.46 -9.31 4.40
N PRO A 193 17.33 -10.20 3.84
CA PRO A 193 18.49 -9.81 3.05
C PRO A 193 18.20 -8.85 1.89
N LYS A 194 17.13 -9.11 1.12
CA LYS A 194 16.76 -8.25 -0.02
C LYS A 194 16.25 -6.87 0.43
N ALA A 195 15.52 -6.80 1.53
CA ALA A 195 15.04 -5.53 2.07
C ALA A 195 16.19 -4.73 2.69
N ARG A 196 17.10 -5.39 3.41
CA ARG A 196 18.32 -4.76 3.93
C ARG A 196 19.20 -4.19 2.81
N ALA A 197 19.38 -4.93 1.71
CA ALA A 197 20.12 -4.45 0.55
C ALA A 197 19.48 -3.21 -0.10
N TYR A 198 18.14 -3.17 -0.15
CA TYR A 198 17.38 -2.03 -0.66
C TYR A 198 17.44 -0.80 0.26
N LEU A 199 17.33 -1.00 1.57
CA LEU A 199 17.30 0.07 2.56
C LEU A 199 18.71 0.61 2.89
N GLY A 200 19.76 -0.18 2.64
CA GLY A 200 21.14 0.22 2.93
C GLY A 200 21.34 0.62 4.40
N GLU A 201 21.92 1.80 4.63
CA GLU A 201 22.18 2.33 5.97
C GLU A 201 20.90 2.59 6.79
N LEU A 202 19.76 2.84 6.15
CA LEU A 202 18.49 3.04 6.82
C LEU A 202 18.06 1.79 7.62
N ALA A 203 18.47 0.59 7.19
CA ALA A 203 18.14 -0.66 7.86
C ALA A 203 18.86 -0.83 9.21
N THR A 204 20.04 -0.24 9.40
CA THR A 204 20.91 -0.49 10.56
C THR A 204 20.51 0.24 11.84
N GLY A 205 19.51 1.09 11.78
CA GLY A 205 19.07 1.93 12.90
C GLY A 205 17.67 1.67 13.44
N ALA A 206 16.92 0.73 12.87
CA ALA A 206 15.50 0.51 13.23
C ALA A 206 15.29 -0.19 14.61
N GLY A 207 16.36 -0.60 15.31
CA GLY A 207 16.30 -1.35 16.58
C GLY A 207 16.66 -0.59 17.85
N SER A 208 16.88 0.74 17.82
CA SER A 208 17.41 1.46 19.00
C SER A 208 16.70 2.79 19.24
N SER A 209 15.43 2.77 19.63
CA SER A 209 14.82 3.92 20.30
C SER A 209 13.70 3.51 21.26
N ALA A 210 14.07 2.79 22.32
CA ALA A 210 13.27 2.72 23.52
C ALA A 210 14.08 3.43 24.63
N THR A 211 14.09 4.77 24.62
CA THR A 211 14.48 5.54 25.81
C THR A 211 13.42 6.62 26.00
N PRO A 212 12.62 6.55 27.06
CA PRO A 212 11.72 7.65 27.41
C PRO A 212 12.56 8.85 27.81
N ARG A 213 12.32 9.99 27.20
CA ARG A 213 12.83 11.26 27.70
C ARG A 213 11.98 11.71 28.87
N PRO A 214 12.65 12.33 29.88
CA PRO A 214 12.04 12.75 31.14
C PRO A 214 11.00 13.87 30.98
#